data_55ce619739e2d39b04e8910fd136d7c3
#
_entry.id   55ce619739e2d39b04e8910fd136d7c3
#
_cell.length_a   1.000
_cell.length_b   1.000
_cell.length_c   1.000
_cell.angle_alpha   90.00
_cell.angle_beta   90.00
_cell.angle_gamma   90.00
#
_symmetry.space_group_name_H-M   'P 1'
#
loop_
_entity.id
_entity.type
_entity.pdbx_description
1 polymer ?
#
loop_
_entity_poly.entity_id
_entity_poly.type
_entity_poly.pdbx_seq_one_letter_code
_entity_poly.pdbx_strand_id
1 'polypeptide(L)'
;MAKQELYYYKNDPKYSAEDVERIEKILKKEDVVTSVFVPIVSILFMFMIPCLIMDIIFHIKALELAIYILVALFFVAVLLWVLFYFKVSQEKAEIMNDIEKDKVKKPH
;
A
#
# COMPACT_ATOMS: atom_id res chain seq x y z
N MET A 1 6.61 -7.39 7.61
CA MET A 1 7.55 -6.90 6.58
C MET A 1 8.19 -5.59 6.98
N ALA A 2 7.41 -4.56 7.32
CA ALA A 2 7.97 -3.27 7.76
C ALA A 2 8.87 -3.38 8.99
N LYS A 3 8.55 -4.26 9.93
CA LYS A 3 9.37 -4.49 11.13
C LYS A 3 10.74 -5.10 10.80
N GLN A 4 10.82 -5.98 9.82
CA GLN A 4 12.08 -6.59 9.39
C GLN A 4 12.98 -5.57 8.68
N GLU A 5 12.41 -4.75 7.81
CA GLU A 5 13.14 -3.66 7.15
C GLU A 5 13.66 -2.65 8.16
N LEU A 6 12.83 -2.26 9.13
CA LEU A 6 13.21 -1.35 10.19
C LEU A 6 14.36 -1.91 11.03
N TYR A 7 14.28 -3.20 11.37
CA TYR A 7 15.34 -3.89 12.12
C TYR A 7 16.65 -3.87 11.36
N TYR A 8 16.62 -4.11 10.06
CA TYR A 8 17.78 -4.05 9.19
C TYR A 8 18.44 -2.68 9.22
N TYR A 9 17.65 -1.61 9.07
CA TYR A 9 18.16 -0.24 9.08
C TYR A 9 18.69 0.18 10.45
N LYS A 10 18.06 -0.25 11.53
CA LYS A 10 18.52 0.04 12.89
C LYS A 10 19.89 -0.57 13.20
N ASN A 11 20.16 -1.76 12.67
CA ASN A 11 21.41 -2.47 12.90
C ASN A 11 22.53 -2.08 11.95
N ASP A 12 22.21 -1.36 10.88
CA ASP A 12 23.21 -0.92 9.91
C ASP A 12 23.94 0.32 10.45
N PRO A 13 25.28 0.27 10.64
CA PRO A 13 26.04 1.40 11.13
C PRO A 13 26.13 2.57 10.13
N LYS A 14 25.69 2.34 8.88
CA LYS A 14 25.67 3.38 7.84
C LYS A 14 24.63 4.47 8.09
N TYR A 15 23.58 4.16 8.86
CA TYR A 15 22.45 5.05 9.09
C TYR A 15 22.55 5.70 10.47
N SER A 16 22.37 7.01 10.52
CA SER A 16 22.28 7.75 11.79
C SER A 16 20.91 7.51 12.43
N ALA A 17 20.76 7.89 13.72
CA ALA A 17 19.49 7.77 14.44
C ALA A 17 18.37 8.59 13.75
N GLU A 18 18.69 9.77 13.24
CA GLU A 18 17.74 10.61 12.50
C GLU A 18 17.26 9.95 11.21
N ASP A 19 18.16 9.33 10.46
CA ASP A 19 17.87 8.63 9.23
C ASP A 19 16.94 7.43 9.49
N VAL A 20 17.24 6.66 10.54
CA VAL A 20 16.41 5.54 10.96
C VAL A 20 15.00 6.01 11.34
N GLU A 21 14.88 7.13 12.05
CA GLU A 21 13.59 7.71 12.43
C GLU A 21 12.77 8.13 11.20
N ARG A 22 13.39 8.73 10.20
CA ARG A 22 12.73 9.08 8.92
C ARG A 22 12.24 7.85 8.18
N ILE A 23 13.09 6.83 8.08
CA ILE A 23 12.74 5.55 7.46
C ILE A 23 11.58 4.88 8.20
N GLU A 24 11.61 4.89 9.53
CA GLU A 24 10.54 4.36 10.36
C GLU A 24 9.20 5.03 10.08
N LYS A 25 9.17 6.36 9.96
CA LYS A 25 7.95 7.11 9.64
C LYS A 25 7.36 6.70 8.29
N ILE A 26 8.20 6.58 7.27
CA ILE A 26 7.71 6.23 5.93
C ILE A 26 7.27 4.78 5.85
N LEU A 27 7.94 3.87 6.54
CA LEU A 27 7.53 2.46 6.63
C LEU A 27 6.21 2.31 7.35
N LYS A 28 5.97 3.09 8.41
CA LYS A 28 4.68 3.11 9.10
C LYS A 28 3.55 3.60 8.20
N LYS A 29 3.79 4.65 7.39
CA LYS A 29 2.81 5.13 6.41
C LYS A 29 2.44 4.05 5.40
N GLU A 30 3.44 3.37 4.84
CA GLU A 30 3.25 2.28 3.89
C GLU A 30 2.44 1.15 4.52
N ASP A 31 2.78 0.78 5.75
CA ASP A 31 2.09 -0.28 6.50
C ASP A 31 0.64 0.09 6.80
N VAL A 32 0.36 1.35 7.19
CA VAL A 32 -1.00 1.85 7.43
C VAL A 32 -1.82 1.81 6.15
N VAL A 33 -1.28 2.28 5.03
CA VAL A 33 -1.97 2.26 3.73
C VAL A 33 -2.33 0.82 3.35
N THR A 34 -1.40 -0.10 3.44
CA THR A 34 -1.63 -1.51 3.16
C THR A 34 -2.67 -2.11 4.11
N SER A 35 -2.56 -1.82 5.41
CA SER A 35 -3.49 -2.34 6.42
C SER A 35 -4.92 -1.85 6.24
N VAL A 36 -5.11 -0.65 5.68
CA VAL A 36 -6.44 -0.09 5.41
C VAL A 36 -7.02 -0.65 4.12
N PHE A 37 -6.24 -0.67 3.04
CA PHE A 37 -6.75 -1.04 1.71
C PHE A 37 -6.88 -2.54 1.49
N VAL A 38 -6.00 -3.36 2.06
CA VAL A 38 -6.05 -4.82 1.89
C VAL A 38 -7.37 -5.42 2.40
N PRO A 39 -7.86 -5.09 3.62
CA PRO A 39 -9.16 -5.60 4.07
C PRO A 39 -10.32 -5.11 3.22
N ILE A 40 -10.32 -3.85 2.79
CA ILE A 40 -11.38 -3.28 1.95
C ILE A 40 -11.47 -4.02 0.62
N VAL A 41 -10.34 -4.19 -0.06
CA VAL A 41 -10.26 -4.89 -1.34
C VAL A 41 -10.66 -6.36 -1.16
N SER A 42 -10.22 -7.02 -0.10
CA SER A 42 -10.54 -8.41 0.21
C SER A 42 -12.04 -8.61 0.44
N ILE A 43 -12.68 -7.72 1.20
CA ILE A 43 -14.12 -7.77 1.47
C ILE A 43 -14.91 -7.58 0.17
N LEU A 44 -14.55 -6.60 -0.64
CA LEU A 44 -15.19 -6.35 -1.94
C LEU A 44 -15.07 -7.56 -2.85
N PHE A 45 -13.90 -8.17 -2.90
CA PHE A 45 -13.64 -9.37 -3.69
C PHE A 45 -14.48 -10.55 -3.21
N MET A 46 -14.58 -10.75 -1.90
CA MET A 46 -15.39 -11.81 -1.30
C MET A 46 -16.88 -11.66 -1.60
N PHE A 47 -17.40 -10.43 -1.64
CA PHE A 47 -18.80 -10.18 -2.03
C PHE A 47 -19.01 -10.35 -3.52
N MET A 48 -18.03 -10.04 -4.33
CA MET A 48 -18.12 -10.12 -5.80
C MET A 48 -18.29 -11.55 -6.29
N ILE A 49 -17.57 -12.51 -5.73
CA ILE A 49 -17.59 -13.92 -6.17
C ILE A 49 -18.97 -14.54 -6.03
N PRO A 50 -19.65 -14.50 -4.85
CA PRO A 50 -21.00 -15.06 -4.72
C PRO A 50 -22.02 -14.36 -5.63
N CYS A 51 -21.92 -13.05 -5.79
CA CYS A 51 -22.81 -12.30 -6.67
C CYS A 51 -22.67 -12.71 -8.12
N LEU A 52 -21.45 -12.93 -8.60
CA LEU A 52 -21.19 -13.43 -9.96
C LEU A 52 -21.76 -14.83 -10.16
N ILE A 53 -21.58 -15.72 -9.20
CA ILE A 53 -22.10 -17.08 -9.26
C ILE A 53 -23.62 -17.07 -9.32
N MET A 54 -24.27 -16.26 -8.47
CA MET A 54 -25.73 -16.13 -8.47
C MET A 54 -26.26 -15.52 -9.76
N ASP A 55 -25.57 -14.56 -10.33
CA ASP A 55 -25.97 -13.96 -11.61
C ASP A 55 -25.93 -14.99 -12.75
N ILE A 56 -24.88 -15.81 -12.80
CA ILE A 56 -24.76 -16.87 -13.80
C ILE A 56 -25.90 -17.89 -13.67
N ILE A 57 -26.31 -18.23 -12.44
CA ILE A 57 -27.33 -19.25 -12.18
C ILE A 57 -28.75 -18.70 -12.40
N PHE A 58 -29.05 -17.50 -11.87
CA PHE A 58 -30.39 -16.95 -11.80
C PHE A 58 -30.72 -15.87 -12.82
N HIS A 59 -29.73 -15.22 -13.40
CA HIS A 59 -29.88 -14.10 -14.38
C HIS A 59 -30.83 -13.00 -13.90
N ILE A 60 -30.66 -12.54 -12.67
CA ILE A 60 -31.51 -11.50 -12.09
C ILE A 60 -30.92 -10.12 -12.43
N LYS A 61 -31.75 -9.22 -13.00
CA LYS A 61 -31.33 -7.87 -13.39
C LYS A 61 -30.82 -7.05 -12.20
N ALA A 62 -31.44 -7.18 -11.03
CA ALA A 62 -31.01 -6.50 -9.82
C ALA A 62 -29.60 -6.93 -9.40
N LEU A 63 -29.26 -8.22 -9.57
CA LEU A 63 -27.92 -8.75 -9.31
C LEU A 63 -26.89 -8.20 -10.29
N GLU A 64 -27.24 -8.05 -11.57
CA GLU A 64 -26.36 -7.43 -12.56
C GLU A 64 -26.00 -6.01 -12.16
N LEU A 65 -27.00 -5.23 -11.73
CA LEU A 65 -26.76 -3.85 -11.27
C LEU A 65 -25.84 -3.82 -10.04
N ALA A 66 -26.07 -4.71 -9.08
CA ALA A 66 -25.22 -4.85 -7.89
C ALA A 66 -23.78 -5.21 -8.26
N ILE A 67 -23.59 -6.09 -9.24
CA ILE A 67 -22.27 -6.48 -9.73
C ILE A 67 -21.56 -5.29 -10.37
N TYR A 68 -22.24 -4.49 -11.19
CA TYR A 68 -21.66 -3.30 -11.79
C TYR A 68 -21.20 -2.29 -10.72
N ILE A 69 -22.02 -2.07 -9.69
CA ILE A 69 -21.67 -1.19 -8.58
C ILE A 69 -20.45 -1.72 -7.83
N LEU A 70 -20.43 -3.03 -7.52
CA LEU A 70 -19.30 -3.67 -6.83
C LEU A 70 -18.01 -3.59 -7.65
N VAL A 71 -18.08 -3.83 -8.95
CA VAL A 71 -16.93 -3.72 -9.84
C VAL A 71 -16.40 -2.30 -9.87
N ALA A 72 -17.29 -1.32 -9.97
CA ALA A 72 -16.92 0.10 -9.97
C ALA A 72 -16.22 0.48 -8.66
N LEU A 73 -16.78 0.06 -7.51
CA LEU A 73 -16.17 0.30 -6.20
C LEU A 73 -14.81 -0.38 -6.07
N PHE A 74 -14.70 -1.59 -6.58
CA PHE A 74 -13.43 -2.34 -6.57
C PHE A 74 -12.36 -1.60 -7.37
N PHE A 75 -12.68 -1.14 -8.58
CA PHE A 75 -11.75 -0.36 -9.40
C PHE A 75 -11.32 0.93 -8.71
N VAL A 76 -12.27 1.66 -8.12
CA VAL A 76 -11.96 2.89 -7.39
C VAL A 76 -11.04 2.60 -6.20
N ALA A 77 -11.34 1.57 -5.43
CA ALA A 77 -10.51 1.17 -4.28
C ALA A 77 -9.09 0.80 -4.71
N VAL A 78 -8.95 0.00 -5.77
CA VAL A 78 -7.64 -0.41 -6.29
C VAL A 78 -6.86 0.80 -6.83
N LEU A 79 -7.53 1.70 -7.57
CA LEU A 79 -6.91 2.91 -8.07
C LEU A 79 -6.39 3.80 -6.94
N LEU A 80 -7.20 4.02 -5.90
CA LEU A 80 -6.80 4.79 -4.73
C LEU A 80 -5.61 4.14 -4.03
N TRP A 81 -5.65 2.83 -3.87
CA TRP A 81 -4.54 2.09 -3.26
C TRP A 81 -3.25 2.26 -4.04
N VAL A 82 -3.30 2.09 -5.36
CA VAL A 82 -2.13 2.27 -6.23
C VAL A 82 -1.59 3.69 -6.15
N LEU A 83 -2.47 4.70 -6.18
CA LEU A 83 -2.07 6.10 -6.08
C LEU A 83 -1.40 6.42 -4.75
N PHE A 84 -1.99 5.99 -3.63
CA PHE A 84 -1.41 6.21 -2.31
C PHE A 84 -0.10 5.45 -2.14
N TYR A 85 -0.04 4.21 -2.60
CA TYR A 85 1.17 3.41 -2.55
C TYR A 85 2.30 4.06 -3.36
N PHE A 86 1.98 4.55 -4.55
CA PHE A 86 2.93 5.24 -5.41
C PHE A 86 3.47 6.51 -4.75
N LYS A 87 2.59 7.29 -4.13
CA LYS A 87 2.98 8.51 -3.42
C LYS A 87 3.92 8.20 -2.25
N VAL A 88 3.60 7.20 -1.45
CA VAL A 88 4.43 6.76 -0.34
C VAL A 88 5.78 6.23 -0.84
N SER A 89 5.77 5.48 -1.94
CA SER A 89 6.99 4.96 -2.56
C SER A 89 7.89 6.10 -3.06
N GLN A 90 7.33 7.16 -3.64
CA GLN A 90 8.09 8.34 -4.05
C GLN A 90 8.72 9.05 -2.85
N GLU A 91 7.98 9.24 -1.76
CA GLU A 91 8.50 9.83 -0.53
C GLU A 91 9.65 9.00 0.02
N LYS A 92 9.50 7.67 0.03
CA LYS A 92 10.55 6.74 0.45
C LYS A 92 11.81 6.89 -0.41
N ALA A 93 11.65 6.96 -1.72
CA ALA A 93 12.76 7.13 -2.65
C ALA A 93 13.49 8.48 -2.44
N GLU A 94 12.74 9.56 -2.20
CA GLU A 94 13.32 10.88 -1.89
C GLU A 94 14.13 10.86 -0.61
N ILE A 95 13.61 10.25 0.45
CA ILE A 95 14.28 10.11 1.74
C ILE A 95 15.57 9.30 1.58
N MET A 96 15.52 8.19 0.87
CA MET A 96 16.69 7.37 0.61
C MET A 96 17.74 8.10 -0.22
N ASN A 97 17.32 8.88 -1.22
CA ASN A 97 18.21 9.70 -2.03
C ASN A 97 18.90 10.79 -1.19
N ASP A 98 18.16 11.47 -0.31
CA ASP A 98 18.71 12.48 0.59
C ASP A 98 19.75 11.88 1.53
N ILE A 99 19.49 10.70 2.06
CA ILE A 99 20.42 9.98 2.93
C ILE A 99 21.70 9.64 2.17
N GLU A 100 21.59 9.13 0.94
CA GLU A 100 22.72 8.81 0.10
C GLU A 100 23.55 10.07 -0.26
N LYS A 101 22.89 11.17 -0.58
CA LYS A 101 23.55 12.44 -0.86
C LYS A 101 24.35 12.97 0.34
N ASP A 102 23.78 12.85 1.53
CA ASP A 102 24.47 13.24 2.76
C ASP A 102 25.72 12.39 3.00
N LYS A 103 25.67 11.11 2.70
CA LYS A 103 26.81 10.21 2.81
C LYS A 103 27.91 10.55 1.82
N VAL A 104 27.55 10.93 0.61
CA VAL A 104 28.51 11.32 -0.44
C VAL A 104 29.12 12.69 -0.14
N LYS A 105 28.36 13.62 0.45
CA LYS A 105 28.81 14.97 0.78
C LYS A 105 29.71 15.06 2.01
N LYS A 106 29.76 14.05 2.85
CA LYS A 106 30.63 14.00 4.02
C LYS A 106 31.88 13.18 3.72
N PRO A 107 32.94 13.77 3.13
CA PRO A 107 34.20 13.06 3.00
C PRO A 107 34.78 12.86 4.40
N HIS A 108 35.23 11.69 4.65
CA HIS A 108 35.82 11.31 5.92
C HIS A 108 37.16 11.99 6.20
#